data_a58335228a821b92eaef3f19ba5c68d3
#
_entry.id   a58335228a821b92eaef3f19ba5c68d3
#
_cell.length_a   1.000
_cell.length_b   1.000
_cell.length_c   1.000
_cell.angle_alpha   90.00
_cell.angle_beta   90.00
_cell.angle_gamma   90.00
#
_symmetry.space_group_name_H-M   'P 1'
#
loop_
_entity.id
_entity.type
_entity.pdbx_description
1 polymer ?
#
loop_
_entity_poly.entity_id
_entity_poly.type
_entity_poly.pdbx_seq_one_letter_code
_entity_poly.pdbx_strand_id
1 'polypeptide(L)'
;SGLSMGGHGAMWNAIRHRDVFGAVGSTSGGLDIRPFPTNWKMKDQLGEFVANKKRWDEHTVINLIPSLNDGDLAIIIDCGVDDFFLEVNRRTHQALLTRNIKHDYIERPGGHNHAYWNNSIDYQLLFFHKYFSRSQENKSKTI
;
A
#
# COMPACT_ATOMS: atom_id res chain seq x y z
N SER A 1 -8.43 1.08 2.58
CA SER A 1 -7.31 0.63 3.42
C SER A 1 -7.41 -0.85 3.70
N GLY A 2 -6.27 -1.46 4.04
CA GLY A 2 -6.22 -2.85 4.46
C GLY A 2 -4.92 -3.21 5.18
N LEU A 3 -4.91 -4.34 5.88
CA LEU A 3 -3.74 -4.88 6.56
C LEU A 3 -3.23 -6.15 5.85
N SER A 4 -1.93 -6.42 5.93
CA SER A 4 -1.27 -7.61 5.37
C SER A 4 -1.59 -7.78 3.87
N MET A 5 -2.14 -8.91 3.44
CA MET A 5 -2.62 -9.06 2.06
C MET A 5 -3.80 -8.14 1.71
N GLY A 6 -4.56 -7.67 2.70
CA GLY A 6 -5.53 -6.59 2.51
C GLY A 6 -4.87 -5.25 2.17
N GLY A 7 -3.70 -4.95 2.73
CA GLY A 7 -2.87 -3.79 2.37
C GLY A 7 -2.34 -3.89 0.93
N HIS A 8 -1.88 -5.08 0.52
CA HIS A 8 -1.56 -5.38 -0.87
C HIS A 8 -2.76 -5.11 -1.78
N GLY A 9 -3.92 -5.72 -1.47
CA GLY A 9 -5.13 -5.57 -2.28
C GLY A 9 -5.64 -4.13 -2.36
N ALA A 10 -5.60 -3.39 -1.25
CA ALA A 10 -5.98 -1.97 -1.23
C ALA A 10 -5.08 -1.14 -2.19
N MET A 11 -3.76 -1.27 -2.07
CA MET A 11 -2.82 -0.56 -2.93
C MET A 11 -2.94 -0.98 -4.40
N TRP A 12 -3.02 -2.29 -4.67
CA TRP A 12 -3.13 -2.81 -6.04
C TRP A 12 -4.39 -2.31 -6.75
N ASN A 13 -5.54 -2.34 -6.06
CA ASN A 13 -6.80 -1.84 -6.63
C ASN A 13 -6.79 -0.31 -6.79
N ALA A 14 -6.36 0.45 -5.79
CA ALA A 14 -6.38 1.91 -5.84
C ALA A 14 -5.48 2.45 -6.96
N ILE A 15 -4.28 1.89 -7.14
CA ILE A 15 -3.38 2.31 -8.22
C ILE A 15 -3.97 2.02 -9.60
N ARG A 16 -4.71 0.93 -9.76
CA ARG A 16 -5.33 0.54 -11.03
C ARG A 16 -6.64 1.26 -11.32
N HIS A 17 -7.31 1.76 -10.30
CA HIS A 17 -8.64 2.38 -10.40
C HIS A 17 -8.64 3.78 -9.77
N ARG A 18 -7.70 4.64 -10.21
CA ARG A 18 -7.56 6.03 -9.76
C ARG A 18 -8.75 6.92 -10.13
N ASP A 19 -9.53 6.49 -11.09
CA ASP A 19 -10.83 7.08 -11.46
C ASP A 19 -11.90 6.89 -10.37
N VAL A 20 -11.73 5.88 -9.51
CA VAL A 20 -12.65 5.55 -8.40
C VAL A 20 -12.08 5.95 -7.04
N PHE A 21 -10.80 5.64 -6.80
CA PHE A 21 -10.14 5.84 -5.51
C PHE A 21 -9.26 7.08 -5.53
N GLY A 22 -9.48 7.99 -4.57
CA GLY A 22 -8.63 9.18 -4.39
C GLY A 22 -7.61 9.03 -3.24
N ALA A 23 -7.80 8.04 -2.36
CA ALA A 23 -6.91 7.80 -1.22
C ALA A 23 -6.79 6.30 -0.93
N VAL A 24 -5.63 5.90 -0.40
CA VAL A 24 -5.36 4.50 -0.05
C VAL A 24 -4.42 4.39 1.15
N GLY A 25 -4.64 3.36 1.96
CA GLY A 25 -3.79 3.02 3.09
C GLY A 25 -3.39 1.54 3.10
N SER A 26 -2.15 1.27 3.50
CA SER A 26 -1.62 -0.08 3.70
C SER A 26 -0.97 -0.18 5.07
N THR A 27 -1.41 -1.14 5.87
CA THR A 27 -0.76 -1.51 7.13
C THR A 27 -0.12 -2.87 6.99
N SER A 28 1.18 -2.96 7.22
CA SER A 28 1.94 -4.23 7.10
C SER A 28 1.67 -4.94 5.76
N GLY A 29 1.60 -4.20 4.66
CA GLY A 29 1.17 -4.72 3.37
C GLY A 29 2.22 -5.56 2.66
N GLY A 30 1.81 -6.63 1.98
CA GLY A 30 2.66 -7.41 1.08
C GLY A 30 2.89 -6.70 -0.26
N LEU A 31 3.57 -5.56 -0.25
CA LEU A 31 3.69 -4.67 -1.40
C LEU A 31 4.62 -5.19 -2.51
N ASP A 32 5.46 -6.15 -2.19
CA ASP A 32 6.16 -7.01 -3.16
C ASP A 32 6.02 -8.47 -2.72
N ILE A 33 5.28 -9.26 -3.48
CA ILE A 33 4.99 -10.66 -3.15
C ILE A 33 6.05 -11.64 -3.68
N ARG A 34 6.93 -11.19 -4.57
CA ARG A 34 7.91 -12.05 -5.26
C ARG A 34 8.97 -12.68 -4.35
N PRO A 35 9.39 -12.06 -3.23
CA PRO A 35 10.28 -12.72 -2.27
C PRO A 35 9.64 -13.89 -1.51
N PHE A 36 8.35 -14.11 -1.64
CA PHE A 36 7.56 -15.08 -0.87
C PHE A 36 6.82 -16.10 -1.76
N PRO A 37 7.48 -16.73 -2.75
CA PRO A 37 6.78 -17.48 -3.81
C PRO A 37 6.09 -18.76 -3.33
N THR A 38 6.46 -19.26 -2.16
CA THR A 38 5.90 -20.48 -1.56
C THR A 38 4.93 -20.22 -0.41
N ASN A 39 4.75 -18.95 -0.04
CA ASN A 39 3.92 -18.58 1.11
C ASN A 39 2.43 -18.39 0.72
N TRP A 40 1.56 -18.58 1.70
CA TRP A 40 0.11 -18.27 1.65
C TRP A 40 -0.64 -18.86 0.45
N LYS A 41 -0.15 -19.96 -0.12
CA LYS A 41 -0.76 -20.61 -1.30
C LYS A 41 -0.94 -19.69 -2.52
N MET A 42 -0.15 -18.61 -2.61
CA MET A 42 -0.24 -17.68 -3.76
C MET A 42 0.00 -18.38 -5.09
N LYS A 43 0.85 -19.43 -5.11
CA LYS A 43 1.08 -20.23 -6.30
C LYS A 43 -0.17 -20.96 -6.83
N ASP A 44 -1.16 -21.24 -5.98
CA ASP A 44 -2.41 -21.86 -6.40
C ASP A 44 -3.25 -20.91 -7.27
N GLN A 45 -3.05 -19.60 -7.11
CA GLN A 45 -3.71 -18.54 -7.85
C GLN A 45 -2.86 -18.00 -9.00
N LEU A 46 -1.56 -17.81 -8.77
CA LEU A 46 -0.65 -17.15 -9.71
C LEU A 46 0.16 -18.15 -10.57
N GLY A 47 0.15 -19.45 -10.20
CA GLY A 47 1.05 -20.47 -10.75
C GLY A 47 2.43 -20.44 -10.12
N GLU A 48 3.25 -21.44 -10.37
CA GLU A 48 4.63 -21.48 -9.89
C GLU A 48 5.42 -20.25 -10.38
N PHE A 49 6.14 -19.58 -9.47
CA PHE A 49 6.78 -18.29 -9.72
C PHE A 49 7.69 -18.28 -10.96
N VAL A 50 8.56 -19.31 -11.07
CA VAL A 50 9.54 -19.38 -12.18
C VAL A 50 8.85 -19.47 -13.54
N ALA A 51 7.77 -20.24 -13.63
CA ALA A 51 7.03 -20.45 -14.87
C ALA A 51 6.05 -19.32 -15.20
N ASN A 52 5.66 -18.51 -14.20
CA ASN A 52 4.60 -17.48 -14.34
C ASN A 52 5.08 -16.08 -13.91
N LYS A 53 6.35 -15.77 -14.13
CA LYS A 53 6.98 -14.54 -13.68
C LYS A 53 6.20 -13.28 -14.04
N LYS A 54 5.71 -13.18 -15.27
CA LYS A 54 4.89 -12.07 -15.75
C LYS A 54 3.64 -11.88 -14.89
N ARG A 55 2.92 -12.96 -14.58
CA ARG A 55 1.69 -12.91 -13.76
C ARG A 55 1.98 -12.43 -12.33
N TRP A 56 3.09 -12.89 -11.74
CA TRP A 56 3.54 -12.41 -10.43
C TRP A 56 3.92 -10.92 -10.47
N ASP A 57 4.61 -10.48 -11.50
CA ASP A 57 4.99 -9.08 -11.68
C ASP A 57 3.76 -8.17 -11.84
N GLU A 58 2.75 -8.59 -12.59
CA GLU A 58 1.49 -7.87 -12.78
C GLU A 58 0.66 -7.75 -11.49
N HIS A 59 0.84 -8.67 -10.54
CA HIS A 59 0.15 -8.66 -9.23
C HIS A 59 1.04 -8.11 -8.10
N THR A 60 2.16 -7.51 -8.41
CA THR A 60 3.10 -6.93 -7.44
C THR A 60 2.93 -5.41 -7.40
N VAL A 61 2.58 -4.86 -6.21
CA VAL A 61 2.25 -3.43 -6.03
C VAL A 61 3.40 -2.52 -6.43
N ILE A 62 4.63 -2.80 -6.01
CA ILE A 62 5.80 -1.97 -6.32
C ILE A 62 6.01 -1.79 -7.83
N ASN A 63 5.63 -2.76 -8.64
CA ASN A 63 5.72 -2.70 -10.09
C ASN A 63 4.69 -1.74 -10.72
N LEU A 64 3.65 -1.36 -9.98
CA LEU A 64 2.65 -0.39 -10.43
C LEU A 64 3.06 1.06 -10.15
N ILE A 65 4.02 1.30 -9.24
CA ILE A 65 4.49 2.66 -8.89
C ILE A 65 4.92 3.48 -10.10
N PRO A 66 5.59 2.93 -11.14
CA PRO A 66 5.93 3.68 -12.35
C PRO A 66 4.73 4.30 -13.10
N SER A 67 3.52 3.81 -12.88
CA SER A 67 2.31 4.35 -13.50
C SER A 67 1.68 5.54 -12.74
N LEU A 68 2.16 5.82 -11.53
CA LEU A 68 1.66 6.91 -10.69
C LEU A 68 2.36 8.24 -11.00
N ASN A 69 1.59 9.33 -10.88
CA ASN A 69 2.10 10.69 -10.79
C ASN A 69 1.76 11.29 -9.41
N ASP A 70 2.50 12.32 -9.00
CA ASP A 70 2.20 13.02 -7.74
C ASP A 70 0.79 13.61 -7.80
N GLY A 71 0.00 13.37 -6.77
CA GLY A 71 -1.40 13.82 -6.68
C GLY A 71 -2.44 12.85 -7.24
N ASP A 72 -2.06 11.77 -7.93
CA ASP A 72 -3.03 10.75 -8.42
C ASP A 72 -3.78 10.07 -7.27
N LEU A 73 -3.08 9.81 -6.16
CA LEU A 73 -3.61 9.19 -4.92
C LEU A 73 -3.00 9.84 -3.69
N ALA A 74 -3.79 10.05 -2.65
CA ALA A 74 -3.27 10.25 -1.30
C ALA A 74 -2.92 8.88 -0.70
N ILE A 75 -1.67 8.69 -0.30
CA ILE A 75 -1.14 7.37 0.09
C ILE A 75 -0.61 7.43 1.53
N ILE A 76 -0.98 6.45 2.36
CA ILE A 76 -0.34 6.17 3.64
C ILE A 76 0.11 4.71 3.70
N ILE A 77 1.37 4.50 4.06
CA ILE A 77 1.97 3.18 4.27
C ILE A 77 2.51 3.11 5.69
N ASP A 78 2.22 2.02 6.38
CA ASP A 78 2.56 1.81 7.78
C ASP A 78 3.05 0.36 7.99
N CYS A 79 4.21 0.17 8.62
CA CYS A 79 4.78 -1.15 8.85
C CYS A 79 5.58 -1.21 10.15
N GLY A 80 5.45 -2.30 10.89
CA GLY A 80 6.25 -2.54 12.10
C GLY A 80 7.71 -2.86 11.78
N VAL A 81 8.64 -2.40 12.63
CA VAL A 81 10.09 -2.63 12.42
C VAL A 81 10.51 -4.10 12.59
N ASP A 82 9.68 -4.91 13.24
CA ASP A 82 9.89 -6.34 13.41
C ASP A 82 9.00 -7.19 12.46
N ASP A 83 8.36 -6.54 11.48
CA ASP A 83 7.49 -7.20 10.50
C ASP A 83 8.30 -7.83 9.36
N PHE A 84 7.95 -9.05 8.96
CA PHE A 84 8.63 -9.71 7.84
C PHE A 84 8.39 -9.02 6.48
N PHE A 85 7.38 -8.15 6.38
CA PHE A 85 7.15 -7.30 5.22
C PHE A 85 7.87 -5.94 5.29
N LEU A 86 8.65 -5.65 6.34
CA LEU A 86 9.31 -4.35 6.49
C LEU A 86 10.12 -3.97 5.24
N GLU A 87 10.95 -4.88 4.74
CA GLU A 87 11.84 -4.58 3.62
C GLU A 87 11.10 -4.27 2.33
N VAL A 88 9.99 -4.98 2.06
CA VAL A 88 9.18 -4.69 0.85
C VAL A 88 8.41 -3.36 0.98
N ASN A 89 8.04 -2.96 2.20
CA ASN A 89 7.46 -1.66 2.47
C ASN A 89 8.49 -0.53 2.30
N ARG A 90 9.72 -0.69 2.81
CA ARG A 90 10.83 0.25 2.62
C ARG A 90 11.16 0.45 1.14
N ARG A 91 11.23 -0.62 0.37
CA ARG A 91 11.48 -0.54 -1.08
C ARG A 91 10.35 0.18 -1.81
N THR A 92 9.11 -0.02 -1.42
CA THR A 92 7.96 0.69 -1.99
C THR A 92 8.01 2.17 -1.64
N HIS A 93 8.31 2.52 -0.38
CA HIS A 93 8.55 3.90 0.05
C HIS A 93 9.66 4.56 -0.80
N GLN A 94 10.80 3.90 -0.95
CA GLN A 94 11.91 4.42 -1.76
C GLN A 94 11.52 4.60 -3.24
N ALA A 95 10.73 3.70 -3.80
CA ALA A 95 10.23 3.83 -5.18
C ALA A 95 9.32 5.06 -5.35
N LEU A 96 8.45 5.33 -4.37
CA LEU A 96 7.61 6.52 -4.35
C LEU A 96 8.46 7.81 -4.23
N LEU A 97 9.47 7.82 -3.35
CA LEU A 97 10.39 8.95 -3.21
C LEU A 97 11.16 9.23 -4.52
N THR A 98 11.69 8.20 -5.15
CA THR A 98 12.45 8.32 -6.42
C THR A 98 11.61 8.95 -7.52
N ARG A 99 10.30 8.78 -7.49
CA ARG A 99 9.36 9.38 -8.43
C ARG A 99 8.77 10.71 -7.95
N ASN A 100 9.23 11.25 -6.82
CA ASN A 100 8.70 12.46 -6.19
C ASN A 100 7.18 12.39 -5.89
N ILE A 101 6.66 11.20 -5.59
CA ILE A 101 5.25 11.02 -5.21
C ILE A 101 5.12 11.25 -3.71
N LYS A 102 4.36 12.27 -3.32
CA LYS A 102 4.08 12.58 -1.92
C LYS A 102 3.22 11.50 -1.29
N HIS A 103 3.63 11.06 -0.10
CA HIS A 103 2.93 10.04 0.67
C HIS A 103 3.35 10.07 2.14
N ASP A 104 2.52 9.54 3.01
CA ASP A 104 2.85 9.30 4.40
C ASP A 104 3.45 7.90 4.53
N TYR A 105 4.63 7.81 5.18
CA TYR A 105 5.28 6.56 5.50
C TYR A 105 5.63 6.51 6.97
N ILE A 106 5.21 5.44 7.66
CA ILE A 106 5.37 5.30 9.11
C ILE A 106 6.00 3.94 9.42
N GLU A 107 7.07 3.96 10.19
CA GLU A 107 7.62 2.77 10.86
C GLU A 107 7.49 2.96 12.37
N ARG A 108 7.05 1.93 13.07
CA ARG A 108 6.94 1.90 14.53
C ARG A 108 7.42 0.57 15.08
N PRO A 109 7.83 0.52 16.38
CA PRO A 109 8.08 -0.74 17.06
C PRO A 109 6.90 -1.70 16.96
N GLY A 110 7.16 -2.97 16.70
CA GLY A 110 6.20 -4.05 16.62
C GLY A 110 6.30 -4.84 15.32
N GLY A 111 5.59 -5.97 15.26
CA GLY A 111 5.66 -6.93 14.18
C GLY A 111 4.30 -7.19 13.52
N HIS A 112 4.21 -8.28 12.79
CA HIS A 112 3.01 -8.67 12.02
C HIS A 112 1.94 -9.29 12.93
N ASN A 113 1.27 -8.47 13.74
CA ASN A 113 0.30 -8.93 14.74
C ASN A 113 -0.77 -7.89 15.08
N HIS A 114 -1.82 -8.33 15.75
CA HIS A 114 -2.95 -7.50 16.13
C HIS A 114 -2.59 -6.33 17.04
N ALA A 115 -1.60 -6.47 17.92
CA ALA A 115 -1.16 -5.37 18.80
C ALA A 115 -0.66 -4.19 17.98
N TYR A 116 0.15 -4.46 16.94
CA TYR A 116 0.60 -3.45 16.01
C TYR A 116 -0.57 -2.83 15.22
N TRP A 117 -1.42 -3.66 14.65
CA TRP A 117 -2.51 -3.21 13.78
C TRP A 117 -3.57 -2.40 14.54
N ASN A 118 -3.88 -2.75 15.79
CA ASN A 118 -4.79 -1.98 16.63
C ASN A 118 -4.29 -0.56 16.91
N ASN A 119 -2.97 -0.37 17.01
CA ASN A 119 -2.38 0.96 17.11
C ASN A 119 -2.35 1.69 15.76
N SER A 120 -2.04 0.98 14.70
CA SER A 120 -1.93 1.53 13.34
C SER A 120 -3.23 2.12 12.82
N ILE A 121 -4.38 1.52 13.16
CA ILE A 121 -5.68 1.95 12.65
C ILE A 121 -6.02 3.40 12.97
N ASP A 122 -5.61 3.92 14.13
CA ASP A 122 -5.85 5.31 14.53
C ASP A 122 -5.19 6.30 13.55
N TYR A 123 -3.98 6.00 13.10
CA TYR A 123 -3.24 6.83 12.14
C TYR A 123 -3.85 6.73 10.74
N GLN A 124 -4.31 5.56 10.34
CA GLN A 124 -5.02 5.36 9.08
C GLN A 124 -6.32 6.17 9.06
N LEU A 125 -7.12 6.11 10.13
CA LEU A 125 -8.37 6.87 10.25
C LEU A 125 -8.13 8.37 10.25
N LEU A 126 -7.10 8.86 10.97
CA LEU A 126 -6.72 10.26 10.97
C LEU A 126 -6.32 10.75 9.57
N PHE A 127 -5.55 9.95 8.83
CA PHE A 127 -5.16 10.26 7.46
C PHE A 127 -6.39 10.41 6.56
N PHE A 128 -7.30 9.45 6.57
CA PHE A 128 -8.52 9.51 5.76
C PHE A 128 -9.45 10.63 6.18
N HIS A 129 -9.59 10.90 7.48
CA HIS A 129 -10.36 12.04 7.96
C HIS A 129 -9.84 13.36 7.38
N LYS A 130 -8.53 13.58 7.43
CA LYS A 130 -7.91 14.79 6.87
C LYS A 130 -8.10 14.87 5.34
N TYR A 131 -8.00 13.77 4.63
CA TYR A 131 -8.21 13.71 3.19
C TYR A 131 -9.64 14.14 2.83
N PHE A 132 -10.65 13.54 3.44
CA PHE A 132 -12.06 13.83 3.14
C PHE A 132 -12.48 15.22 3.57
N SER A 133 -11.98 15.74 4.70
CA SER A 133 -12.27 17.11 5.15
C SER A 133 -11.75 18.16 4.15
N ARG A 134 -10.52 18.03 3.68
CA ARG A 134 -9.96 18.94 2.65
C ARG A 134 -10.73 18.89 1.34
N SER A 135 -11.20 17.71 0.94
CA SER A 135 -12.00 17.53 -0.28
C SER A 135 -13.35 18.25 -0.20
N GLN A 136 -13.95 18.33 0.99
CA GLN A 136 -15.20 19.07 1.22
C GLN A 136 -14.98 20.60 1.19
N GLU A 137 -13.92 21.11 1.82
CA GLU A 137 -13.58 22.53 1.82
C GLU A 137 -13.31 23.06 0.41
N ASN A 138 -12.65 22.27 -0.45
CA ASN A 138 -12.40 22.65 -1.84
C ASN A 138 -13.69 22.70 -2.67
N LYS A 139 -14.65 21.82 -2.43
CA LYS A 139 -15.96 21.86 -3.09
C LYS A 139 -16.80 23.07 -2.66
N SER A 140 -16.73 23.49 -1.42
CA SER A 140 -17.48 24.66 -0.90
C SER A 140 -16.91 26.00 -1.38
N LYS A 141 -15.67 26.07 -1.85
CA LYS A 141 -15.02 27.28 -2.38
C LYS A 141 -15.25 27.47 -3.90
N THR A 142 -15.83 26.50 -4.57
CA THR A 142 -16.06 26.51 -6.03
C THR A 142 -17.50 26.87 -6.39
N ILE A 143 -18.34 27.23 -5.40
CA ILE A 143 -19.69 27.78 -5.53
C ILE A 143 -19.64 29.27 -5.22
#